data_28d737231d9acd111ea4e6e39673d2cf
#
_entry.id   28d737231d9acd111ea4e6e39673d2cf
#
_cell.length_a   1.000
_cell.length_b   1.000
_cell.length_c   1.000
_cell.angle_alpha   90.00
_cell.angle_beta   90.00
_cell.angle_gamma   90.00
#
_symmetry.space_group_name_H-M   'P 1'
#
loop_
_entity.id
_entity.type
_entity.pdbx_description
1 polymer ?
#
loop_
_entity_poly.entity_id
_entity_poly.type
_entity_poly.pdbx_seq_one_letter_code
_entity_poly.pdbx_strand_id
1 'polypeptide(L)'
;WVFGLLLFGCFIPFQMVLIPMARMLGLVGLAGTVPGLIFVHLVYGIGFSTLYFKNYYQQFPTELVRAAQIDGAEFFTIFRRIMLPSSGPIAVVCIIWQFTNIWNDFLFGASFSDFDSQPMTVALNNLVQSSTGVKEYNVHFAGAIMAALPTLLVYVVAGRYFVRGLMAGSVKG
;
A
#
# COMPACT_ATOMS: atom_id res chain seq x y z
N TRP A 1 4.38 -22.50 -0.51
CA TRP A 1 5.70 -21.94 -0.83
C TRP A 1 5.62 -20.54 -1.47
N VAL A 2 4.69 -20.27 -2.41
CA VAL A 2 4.52 -18.95 -3.04
C VAL A 2 4.29 -17.85 -2.01
N PHE A 3 3.38 -18.07 -1.05
CA PHE A 3 3.15 -17.13 0.04
C PHE A 3 4.42 -16.87 0.87
N GLY A 4 5.18 -17.94 1.16
CA GLY A 4 6.44 -17.83 1.90
C GLY A 4 7.48 -16.96 1.16
N LEU A 5 7.58 -17.07 -0.16
CA LEU A 5 8.46 -16.23 -0.98
C LEU A 5 8.02 -14.76 -0.99
N LEU A 6 6.72 -14.50 -1.15
CA LEU A 6 6.18 -13.14 -1.11
C LEU A 6 6.41 -12.48 0.25
N LEU A 7 6.19 -13.23 1.34
CA LEU A 7 6.41 -12.74 2.69
C LEU A 7 7.91 -12.53 2.97
N PHE A 8 8.79 -13.45 2.52
CA PHE A 8 10.23 -13.30 2.67
C PHE A 8 10.73 -12.00 2.01
N GLY A 9 10.19 -11.63 0.85
CA GLY A 9 10.51 -10.38 0.18
C GLY A 9 10.24 -9.13 1.04
N CYS A 10 9.26 -9.18 1.94
CA CYS A 10 8.96 -8.07 2.85
C CYS A 10 10.03 -7.86 3.94
N PHE A 11 10.85 -8.86 4.24
CA PHE A 11 11.93 -8.77 5.22
C PHE A 11 13.26 -8.31 4.62
N ILE A 12 13.36 -8.22 3.29
CA ILE A 12 14.54 -7.66 2.64
C ILE A 12 14.51 -6.13 2.83
N PRO A 13 15.52 -5.53 3.47
CA PRO A 13 15.60 -4.09 3.60
C PRO A 13 15.59 -3.45 2.21
N PHE A 14 14.62 -2.57 1.96
CA PHE A 14 14.46 -1.94 0.64
C PHE A 14 15.69 -1.12 0.23
N GLN A 15 16.50 -0.64 1.19
CA GLN A 15 17.74 0.05 0.91
C GLN A 15 18.75 -0.81 0.12
N MET A 16 18.73 -2.13 0.34
CA MET A 16 19.63 -3.06 -0.38
C MET A 16 19.26 -3.21 -1.86
N VAL A 17 18.01 -2.99 -2.21
CA VAL A 17 17.51 -3.18 -3.58
C VAL A 17 17.35 -1.88 -4.36
N LEU A 18 17.63 -0.72 -3.78
CA LEU A 18 17.52 0.58 -4.46
C LEU A 18 18.32 0.63 -5.77
N ILE A 19 19.61 0.27 -5.72
CA ILE A 19 20.48 0.30 -6.92
C ILE A 19 20.06 -0.74 -7.96
N PRO A 20 19.85 -2.03 -7.62
CA PRO A 20 19.33 -3.01 -8.57
C PRO A 20 17.99 -2.61 -9.19
N MET A 21 17.08 -2.07 -8.39
CA MET A 21 15.77 -1.62 -8.87
C MET A 21 15.88 -0.43 -9.82
N ALA A 22 16.71 0.56 -9.49
CA ALA A 22 16.98 1.71 -10.39
C ALA A 22 17.52 1.25 -11.75
N ARG A 23 18.46 0.29 -11.75
CA ARG A 23 18.97 -0.31 -12.99
C ARG A 23 17.90 -1.02 -13.79
N MET A 24 17.07 -1.83 -13.14
CA MET A 24 15.96 -2.51 -13.81
C MET A 24 14.98 -1.53 -14.43
N LEU A 25 14.58 -0.49 -13.70
CA LEU A 25 13.70 0.56 -14.22
C LEU A 25 14.33 1.27 -15.43
N GLY A 26 15.65 1.52 -15.37
CA GLY A 26 16.38 2.11 -16.51
C GLY A 26 16.36 1.20 -17.75
N LEU A 27 16.57 -0.10 -17.58
CA LEU A 27 16.58 -1.06 -18.70
C LEU A 27 15.21 -1.17 -19.40
N VAL A 28 14.10 -1.00 -18.67
CA VAL A 28 12.75 -1.07 -19.23
C VAL A 28 12.15 0.31 -19.57
N GLY A 29 12.94 1.39 -19.45
CA GLY A 29 12.52 2.75 -19.79
C GLY A 29 11.52 3.36 -18.80
N LEU A 30 11.47 2.89 -17.56
CA LEU A 30 10.56 3.36 -16.52
C LEU A 30 11.26 4.24 -15.45
N ALA A 31 12.58 4.46 -15.57
CA ALA A 31 13.31 5.32 -14.64
C ALA A 31 12.79 6.77 -14.69
N GLY A 32 12.65 7.42 -13.53
CA GLY A 32 12.19 8.80 -13.42
C GLY A 32 10.72 9.01 -13.75
N THR A 33 9.90 7.96 -13.86
CA THR A 33 8.51 8.06 -14.30
C THR A 33 7.52 7.65 -13.22
N VAL A 34 6.29 8.21 -13.26
CA VAL A 34 5.19 7.78 -12.38
C VAL A 34 4.87 6.28 -12.53
N PRO A 35 4.80 5.69 -13.74
CA PRO A 35 4.62 4.24 -13.88
C PRO A 35 5.72 3.41 -13.21
N GLY A 36 6.97 3.85 -13.28
CA GLY A 36 8.10 3.20 -12.61
C GLY A 36 7.92 3.21 -11.08
N LEU A 37 7.53 4.36 -10.52
CA LEU A 37 7.26 4.49 -9.10
C LEU A 37 6.07 3.61 -8.66
N ILE A 38 5.00 3.57 -9.45
CA ILE A 38 3.86 2.67 -9.22
C ILE A 38 4.32 1.21 -9.17
N PHE A 39 5.17 0.79 -10.12
CA PHE A 39 5.69 -0.57 -10.17
C PHE A 39 6.47 -0.93 -8.89
N VAL A 40 7.33 -0.04 -8.40
CA VAL A 40 8.08 -0.25 -7.15
C VAL A 40 7.13 -0.43 -5.97
N HIS A 41 6.14 0.45 -5.82
CA HIS A 41 5.15 0.34 -4.75
C HIS A 41 4.30 -0.93 -4.84
N LEU A 42 3.97 -1.40 -6.04
CA LEU A 42 3.27 -2.67 -6.24
C LEU A 42 4.10 -3.85 -5.76
N VAL A 43 5.38 -3.91 -6.15
CA VAL A 43 6.29 -4.99 -5.74
C VAL A 43 6.40 -5.09 -4.22
N TYR A 44 6.57 -3.95 -3.53
CA TYR A 44 6.66 -3.94 -2.06
C TYR A 44 5.32 -4.11 -1.36
N GLY A 45 4.24 -3.60 -1.95
CA GLY A 45 2.90 -3.68 -1.36
C GLY A 45 2.26 -5.06 -1.43
N ILE A 46 2.61 -5.88 -2.44
CA ILE A 46 1.94 -7.17 -2.69
C ILE A 46 2.13 -8.18 -1.54
N GLY A 47 3.30 -8.21 -0.89
CA GLY A 47 3.59 -9.14 0.19
C GLY A 47 2.70 -8.89 1.41
N PHE A 48 2.62 -7.66 1.88
CA PHE A 48 1.77 -7.27 3.01
C PHE A 48 0.28 -7.40 2.67
N SER A 49 -0.14 -6.97 1.49
CA SER A 49 -1.53 -7.15 1.05
C SER A 49 -1.92 -8.63 1.02
N THR A 50 -1.04 -9.49 0.52
CA THR A 50 -1.25 -10.95 0.52
C THR A 50 -1.35 -11.50 1.94
N LEU A 51 -0.53 -11.01 2.88
CA LEU A 51 -0.60 -11.41 4.29
C LEU A 51 -1.95 -11.04 4.93
N TYR A 52 -2.43 -9.80 4.70
CA TYR A 52 -3.72 -9.35 5.22
C TYR A 52 -4.87 -10.20 4.68
N PHE A 53 -4.95 -10.40 3.37
CA PHE A 53 -6.00 -11.22 2.75
C PHE A 53 -5.91 -12.69 3.18
N LYS A 54 -4.69 -13.26 3.27
CA LYS A 54 -4.52 -14.64 3.76
C LYS A 54 -5.06 -14.79 5.17
N ASN A 55 -4.69 -13.89 6.09
CA ASN A 55 -5.16 -13.95 7.47
C ASN A 55 -6.69 -13.82 7.56
N TYR A 56 -7.28 -12.96 6.74
CA TYR A 56 -8.72 -12.81 6.64
C TYR A 56 -9.40 -14.10 6.15
N TYR A 57 -8.90 -14.70 5.07
CA TYR A 57 -9.49 -15.93 4.53
C TYR A 57 -9.26 -17.16 5.41
N GLN A 58 -8.22 -17.19 6.22
CA GLN A 58 -8.02 -18.26 7.21
C GLN A 58 -9.09 -18.26 8.31
N GLN A 59 -9.71 -17.13 8.55
CA GLN A 59 -10.79 -16.98 9.55
C GLN A 59 -12.18 -17.05 8.92
N PHE A 60 -12.24 -17.24 7.60
CA PHE A 60 -13.53 -17.32 6.89
C PHE A 60 -14.33 -18.56 7.30
N PRO A 61 -15.65 -18.44 7.53
CA PRO A 61 -16.49 -19.57 7.96
C PRO A 61 -16.43 -20.71 6.95
N THR A 62 -15.89 -21.84 7.36
CA THR A 62 -15.78 -23.05 6.50
C THR A 62 -17.13 -23.64 6.15
N GLU A 63 -18.16 -23.39 6.99
CA GLU A 63 -19.52 -23.84 6.80
C GLU A 63 -20.14 -23.26 5.51
N LEU A 64 -19.87 -21.98 5.22
CA LEU A 64 -20.34 -21.35 3.98
C LEU A 64 -19.69 -21.97 2.73
N VAL A 65 -18.39 -22.28 2.83
CA VAL A 65 -17.66 -22.93 1.73
C VAL A 65 -18.19 -24.35 1.51
N ARG A 66 -18.40 -25.10 2.58
CA ARG A 66 -18.94 -26.48 2.52
C ARG A 66 -20.36 -26.50 1.97
N ALA A 67 -21.24 -25.60 2.41
CA ALA A 67 -22.59 -25.49 1.88
C ALA A 67 -22.59 -25.25 0.37
N ALA A 68 -21.79 -24.31 -0.10
CA ALA A 68 -21.64 -24.04 -1.52
C ALA A 68 -21.08 -25.24 -2.32
N GLN A 69 -20.18 -26.03 -1.73
CA GLN A 69 -19.67 -27.26 -2.34
C GLN A 69 -20.75 -28.34 -2.46
N ILE A 70 -21.61 -28.46 -1.46
CA ILE A 70 -22.76 -29.38 -1.50
C ILE A 70 -23.73 -28.95 -2.62
N ASP A 71 -23.92 -27.65 -2.82
CA ASP A 71 -24.71 -27.09 -3.92
C ASP A 71 -24.01 -27.21 -5.30
N GLY A 72 -22.86 -27.89 -5.37
CA GLY A 72 -22.13 -28.16 -6.61
C GLY A 72 -21.28 -26.97 -7.10
N ALA A 73 -21.01 -25.96 -6.28
CA ALA A 73 -20.20 -24.82 -6.68
C ALA A 73 -18.70 -25.19 -6.73
N GLU A 74 -18.06 -24.88 -7.85
CA GLU A 74 -16.62 -25.04 -8.03
C GLU A 74 -15.82 -23.92 -7.34
N PHE A 75 -14.52 -24.15 -7.16
CA PHE A 75 -13.61 -23.22 -6.48
C PHE A 75 -13.73 -21.76 -6.94
N PHE A 76 -13.69 -21.49 -8.25
CA PHE A 76 -13.81 -20.13 -8.78
C PHE A 76 -15.17 -19.49 -8.53
N THR A 77 -16.23 -20.29 -8.53
CA THR A 77 -17.58 -19.83 -8.21
C THR A 77 -17.68 -19.42 -6.75
N ILE A 78 -17.17 -20.24 -5.84
CA ILE A 78 -17.11 -19.96 -4.41
C ILE A 78 -16.28 -18.68 -4.16
N PHE A 79 -15.09 -18.60 -4.75
CA PHE A 79 -14.23 -17.45 -4.60
C PHE A 79 -14.92 -16.16 -5.07
N ARG A 80 -15.44 -16.15 -6.30
CA ARG A 80 -16.00 -14.94 -6.92
C ARG A 80 -17.35 -14.52 -6.30
N ARG A 81 -18.20 -15.47 -5.92
CA ARG A 81 -19.58 -15.18 -5.48
C ARG A 81 -19.73 -15.10 -3.96
N ILE A 82 -18.83 -15.71 -3.20
CA ILE A 82 -18.93 -15.77 -1.73
C ILE A 82 -17.74 -15.06 -1.08
N MET A 83 -16.53 -15.53 -1.33
CA MET A 83 -15.34 -15.03 -0.62
C MET A 83 -14.96 -13.60 -1.01
N LEU A 84 -14.90 -13.30 -2.30
CA LEU A 84 -14.50 -11.99 -2.79
C LEU A 84 -15.48 -10.87 -2.39
N PRO A 85 -16.81 -11.01 -2.53
CA PRO A 85 -17.74 -10.01 -2.04
C PRO A 85 -17.68 -9.80 -0.53
N SER A 86 -17.41 -10.87 0.24
CA SER A 86 -17.24 -10.79 1.69
C SER A 86 -15.94 -10.13 2.13
N SER A 87 -14.98 -9.94 1.21
CA SER A 87 -13.66 -9.37 1.50
C SER A 87 -13.64 -7.83 1.60
N GLY A 88 -14.80 -7.18 1.46
CA GLY A 88 -14.90 -5.71 1.54
C GLY A 88 -14.17 -5.10 2.73
N PRO A 89 -14.34 -5.59 3.96
CA PRO A 89 -13.67 -5.04 5.14
C PRO A 89 -12.14 -5.09 5.05
N ILE A 90 -11.57 -6.23 4.64
CA ILE A 90 -10.11 -6.36 4.53
C ILE A 90 -9.55 -5.58 3.34
N ALA A 91 -10.31 -5.48 2.24
CA ALA A 91 -9.91 -4.64 1.10
C ALA A 91 -9.79 -3.16 1.51
N VAL A 92 -10.73 -2.65 2.31
CA VAL A 92 -10.65 -1.27 2.84
C VAL A 92 -9.42 -1.09 3.72
N VAL A 93 -9.11 -2.05 4.61
CA VAL A 93 -7.89 -2.01 5.44
C VAL A 93 -6.64 -1.95 4.56
N CYS A 94 -6.55 -2.82 3.54
CA CYS A 94 -5.41 -2.83 2.62
C CYS A 94 -5.28 -1.52 1.83
N ILE A 95 -6.39 -0.95 1.35
CA ILE A 95 -6.39 0.32 0.62
C ILE A 95 -5.90 1.45 1.51
N ILE A 96 -6.40 1.57 2.74
CA ILE A 96 -5.99 2.60 3.69
C ILE A 96 -4.50 2.46 4.00
N TRP A 97 -4.05 1.24 4.28
CA TRP A 97 -2.65 0.96 4.61
C TRP A 97 -1.73 1.29 3.44
N GLN A 98 -2.04 0.82 2.23
CA GLN A 98 -1.26 1.10 1.02
C GLN A 98 -1.26 2.58 0.68
N PHE A 99 -2.42 3.24 0.71
CA PHE A 99 -2.50 4.68 0.45
C PHE A 99 -1.60 5.46 1.41
N THR A 100 -1.69 5.18 2.71
CA THR A 100 -0.91 5.88 3.73
C THR A 100 0.59 5.66 3.55
N ASN A 101 1.02 4.43 3.26
CA ASN A 101 2.43 4.13 3.02
C ASN A 101 2.95 4.80 1.75
N ILE A 102 2.20 4.73 0.64
CA ILE A 102 2.60 5.31 -0.64
C ILE A 102 2.62 6.84 -0.57
N TRP A 103 1.58 7.44 0.04
CA TRP A 103 1.50 8.89 0.17
C TRP A 103 2.63 9.46 1.02
N ASN A 104 3.00 8.79 2.12
CA ASN A 104 4.05 9.25 3.02
C ASN A 104 5.46 8.75 2.61
N ASP A 105 5.58 7.98 1.53
CA ASP A 105 6.88 7.52 1.07
C ASP A 105 7.74 8.70 0.59
N PHE A 106 8.95 8.71 1.08
CA PHE A 106 9.99 9.65 0.64
C PHE A 106 11.09 8.93 -0.14
N LEU A 107 11.46 7.73 0.31
CA LEU A 107 12.68 7.10 -0.16
C LEU A 107 12.59 6.60 -1.61
N PHE A 108 11.50 5.93 -1.95
CA PHE A 108 11.28 5.49 -3.33
C PHE A 108 11.04 6.69 -4.25
N GLY A 109 10.29 7.68 -3.77
CA GLY A 109 10.13 8.94 -4.50
C GLY A 109 11.47 9.61 -4.79
N ALA A 110 12.31 9.80 -3.78
CA ALA A 110 13.63 10.40 -3.95
C ALA A 110 14.59 9.58 -4.81
N SER A 111 14.42 8.24 -4.85
CA SER A 111 15.31 7.32 -5.56
C SER A 111 14.88 7.03 -7.01
N PHE A 112 13.58 7.11 -7.31
CA PHE A 112 13.03 6.59 -8.57
C PHE A 112 12.18 7.60 -9.33
N SER A 113 12.00 8.84 -8.85
CA SER A 113 11.29 9.89 -9.57
C SER A 113 12.22 11.02 -10.03
N ASP A 114 11.82 11.71 -11.09
CA ASP A 114 12.43 12.95 -11.55
C ASP A 114 11.60 14.16 -11.10
N PHE A 115 12.07 15.37 -11.42
CA PHE A 115 11.43 16.62 -11.02
C PHE A 115 9.94 16.68 -11.36
N ASP A 116 9.54 16.22 -12.56
CA ASP A 116 8.15 16.26 -13.04
C ASP A 116 7.26 15.14 -12.48
N SER A 117 7.87 14.11 -11.86
CA SER A 117 7.17 12.93 -11.34
C SER A 117 7.29 12.77 -9.81
N GLN A 118 7.93 13.72 -9.14
CA GLN A 118 8.23 13.61 -7.71
C GLN A 118 6.97 13.65 -6.84
N PRO A 119 6.88 12.75 -5.83
CA PRO A 119 5.83 12.79 -4.83
C PRO A 119 5.88 14.04 -3.95
N MET A 120 4.77 14.34 -3.28
CA MET A 120 4.62 15.51 -2.40
C MET A 120 5.68 15.56 -1.30
N THR A 121 6.07 14.43 -0.74
CA THR A 121 7.10 14.31 0.30
C THR A 121 8.48 14.76 -0.20
N VAL A 122 8.82 14.38 -1.43
CA VAL A 122 10.08 14.79 -2.08
C VAL A 122 10.04 16.26 -2.45
N ALA A 123 8.93 16.73 -3.02
CA ALA A 123 8.74 18.14 -3.36
C ALA A 123 8.84 19.04 -2.11
N LEU A 124 8.22 18.63 -1.00
CA LEU A 124 8.31 19.35 0.27
C LEU A 124 9.74 19.40 0.81
N ASN A 125 10.47 18.28 0.77
CA ASN A 125 11.88 18.26 1.16
C ASN A 125 12.72 19.21 0.30
N ASN A 126 12.54 19.19 -1.00
CA ASN A 126 13.28 20.05 -1.94
C ASN A 126 12.95 21.54 -1.68
N LEU A 127 11.69 21.86 -1.41
CA LEU A 127 11.26 23.21 -1.03
C LEU A 127 11.99 23.71 0.24
N VAL A 128 12.09 22.85 1.26
CA VAL A 128 12.76 23.18 2.51
C VAL A 128 14.28 23.34 2.32
N GLN A 129 14.88 22.47 1.49
CA GLN A 129 16.33 22.48 1.25
C GLN A 129 16.78 23.59 0.31
N SER A 130 15.95 24.02 -0.63
CA SER A 130 16.29 25.06 -1.62
C SER A 130 16.24 26.49 -1.07
N SER A 131 15.72 26.71 0.13
CA SER A 131 15.66 28.04 0.75
C SER A 131 17.06 28.48 1.21
N THR A 132 17.81 29.11 0.31
CA THR A 132 19.09 29.79 0.59
C THR A 132 18.81 31.23 1.00
N GLY A 133 18.97 31.56 2.28
CA GLY A 133 18.73 32.92 2.79
C GLY A 133 17.70 32.95 3.91
N VAL A 134 16.73 33.88 3.85
CA VAL A 134 15.67 33.99 4.85
C VAL A 134 14.72 32.82 4.65
N LYS A 135 14.61 31.95 5.68
CA LYS A 135 13.69 30.80 5.63
C LYS A 135 12.23 31.26 5.62
N GLU A 136 11.52 30.94 4.57
CA GLU A 136 10.09 31.21 4.43
C GLU A 136 9.25 30.16 5.16
N TYR A 137 9.27 30.21 6.48
CA TYR A 137 8.55 29.24 7.33
C TYR A 137 7.06 29.13 7.02
N ASN A 138 6.42 30.23 6.61
CA ASN A 138 5.03 30.26 6.16
C ASN A 138 4.78 29.32 4.96
N VAL A 139 5.68 29.31 3.99
CA VAL A 139 5.61 28.42 2.82
C VAL A 139 5.88 26.97 3.23
N HIS A 140 6.89 26.74 4.09
CA HIS A 140 7.20 25.41 4.61
C HIS A 140 6.02 24.81 5.39
N PHE A 141 5.38 25.59 6.27
CA PHE A 141 4.19 25.13 7.02
C PHE A 141 3.00 24.89 6.11
N ALA A 142 2.76 25.75 5.12
CA ALA A 142 1.71 25.54 4.13
C ALA A 142 1.92 24.22 3.37
N GLY A 143 3.13 23.97 2.89
CA GLY A 143 3.51 22.71 2.24
C GLY A 143 3.33 21.50 3.13
N ALA A 144 3.73 21.58 4.41
CA ALA A 144 3.53 20.50 5.38
C ALA A 144 2.07 20.20 5.64
N ILE A 145 1.22 21.22 5.77
CA ILE A 145 -0.24 21.06 5.91
C ILE A 145 -0.81 20.37 4.65
N MET A 146 -0.44 20.83 3.47
CA MET A 146 -0.89 20.23 2.21
C MET A 146 -0.47 18.75 2.11
N ALA A 147 0.75 18.40 2.52
CA ALA A 147 1.21 17.03 2.55
C ALA A 147 0.47 16.16 3.58
N ALA A 148 0.07 16.71 4.73
CA ALA A 148 -0.63 15.98 5.77
C ALA A 148 -2.13 15.76 5.48
N LEU A 149 -2.77 16.68 4.74
CA LEU A 149 -4.22 16.68 4.51
C LEU A 149 -4.78 15.37 3.94
N PRO A 150 -4.22 14.78 2.87
CA PRO A 150 -4.80 13.55 2.29
C PRO A 150 -4.78 12.37 3.27
N THR A 151 -3.70 12.21 4.02
CA THR A 151 -3.61 11.15 5.04
C THR A 151 -4.61 11.38 6.18
N LEU A 152 -4.74 12.63 6.62
CA LEU A 152 -5.71 13.00 7.65
C LEU A 152 -7.16 12.76 7.17
N LEU A 153 -7.48 13.13 5.92
CA LEU A 153 -8.79 12.86 5.32
C LEU A 153 -9.10 11.38 5.26
N VAL A 154 -8.15 10.58 4.80
CA VAL A 154 -8.31 9.10 4.77
C VAL A 154 -8.55 8.58 6.19
N TYR A 155 -7.79 9.04 7.17
CA TYR A 155 -7.97 8.63 8.57
C TYR A 155 -9.37 8.98 9.11
N VAL A 156 -9.83 10.20 8.90
CA VAL A 156 -11.14 10.67 9.38
C VAL A 156 -12.30 9.92 8.71
N VAL A 157 -12.24 9.75 7.37
CA VAL A 157 -13.32 9.11 6.60
C VAL A 157 -13.33 7.61 6.75
N ALA A 158 -12.17 6.99 6.69
CA ALA A 158 -12.01 5.55 6.61
C ALA A 158 -11.63 4.88 7.95
N GLY A 159 -11.29 5.64 8.99
CA GLY A 159 -10.86 5.12 10.29
C GLY A 159 -11.89 4.19 10.94
N ARG A 160 -13.19 4.50 10.81
CA ARG A 160 -14.28 3.61 11.29
C ARG A 160 -14.28 2.24 10.62
N TYR A 161 -13.90 2.17 9.34
CA TYR A 161 -13.82 0.90 8.60
C TYR A 161 -12.57 0.12 8.98
N PHE A 162 -11.46 0.83 9.24
CA PHE A 162 -10.21 0.24 9.70
C PHE A 162 -10.40 -0.50 11.04
N VAL A 163 -11.01 0.16 12.01
CA VAL A 163 -11.30 -0.45 13.32
C VAL A 163 -12.22 -1.67 13.16
N ARG A 164 -13.29 -1.58 12.38
CA ARG A 164 -14.20 -2.70 12.12
C ARG A 164 -13.51 -3.87 11.41
N GLY A 165 -12.65 -3.59 10.44
CA GLY A 165 -11.91 -4.62 9.70
C GLY A 165 -10.91 -5.38 10.57
N LEU A 166 -10.22 -4.68 11.47
CA LEU A 166 -9.31 -5.30 12.45
C LEU A 166 -10.07 -6.12 13.50
N MET A 167 -11.21 -5.61 13.97
CA MET A 167 -12.00 -6.29 15.00
C MET A 167 -12.78 -7.49 14.46
N ALA A 168 -13.11 -7.53 13.18
CA ALA A 168 -13.75 -8.70 12.56
C ALA A 168 -12.88 -9.96 12.63
N GLY A 169 -11.55 -9.81 12.78
CA GLY A 169 -10.61 -10.92 13.00
C GLY A 169 -10.36 -11.28 14.46
N SER A 170 -10.80 -10.47 15.43
CA SER A 170 -10.47 -10.65 16.85
C SER A 170 -11.62 -11.23 17.70
N VAL A 171 -12.85 -11.32 17.18
CA VAL A 171 -13.99 -11.89 17.89
C VAL A 171 -14.05 -13.39 17.65
N LYS A 172 -13.18 -14.14 18.31
CA LYS A 172 -13.37 -15.52 18.73
C LYS A 172 -13.14 -15.55 20.24
N GLY A 173 -14.17 -15.23 20.97
CA GLY A 173 -14.35 -15.61 22.35
C GLY A 173 -15.43 -16.65 22.42
#